data_b914eb00facc00b6b9c43bdc39a036b9
#
_entry.id   b914eb00facc00b6b9c43bdc39a036b9
#
_cell.length_a   1.000
_cell.length_b   1.000
_cell.length_c   1.000
_cell.angle_alpha   90.00
_cell.angle_beta   90.00
_cell.angle_gamma   90.00
#
_symmetry.space_group_name_H-M   'P 1'
#
loop_
_entity.id
_entity.type
_entity.pdbx_description
1 polymer ?
#
loop_
_entity_poly.entity_id
_entity_poly.type
_entity_poly.pdbx_seq_one_letter_code
_entity_poly.pdbx_strand_id
1 'polypeptide(L)'
;LRGRLSRLSLSTTSTIIIIIIVAVAAIAGAAILGPRAAPHASTTSSQPTTSSITVTSSSAPAVSTTSVQQLTLSSIESLNSSWVISLGPENSSKVIVIIYDPECPYCSLELNATLPFFYYVSLNTSQARVVFLGLPIHQYSVQMLEILYEVYKLYGPKAFVELLDFNYAYYTRNIELYLNHEVNQLVMPTNYTLIEMADELGFNVTQQGSNAWYPAVAGVESFLLSHNVSAVPTILAFNGSQEPVYYQVGLEQPVYLVGNLTERLDLNVPGLS
;
A
#
# COMPACT_ATOMS: atom_id res chain seq x y z
N LEU A 1 -33.17 -26.79 2.64
CA LEU A 1 -32.06 -26.00 2.07
C LEU A 1 -31.09 -25.68 3.20
N ARG A 2 -30.08 -26.57 3.40
CA ARG A 2 -29.01 -26.37 4.38
C ARG A 2 -27.79 -25.85 3.62
N GLY A 3 -27.49 -24.52 3.73
CA GLY A 3 -26.29 -23.91 3.22
C GLY A 3 -25.06 -24.44 4.00
N ARG A 4 -24.12 -25.05 3.29
CA ARG A 4 -22.79 -25.38 3.81
C ARG A 4 -22.02 -24.07 4.01
N LEU A 5 -21.80 -23.69 5.25
CA LEU A 5 -20.73 -22.76 5.60
C LEU A 5 -19.39 -23.49 5.35
N SER A 6 -18.77 -23.22 4.22
CA SER A 6 -17.38 -23.60 4.01
C SER A 6 -16.52 -22.79 4.99
N ARG A 7 -15.93 -23.47 5.96
CA ARG A 7 -14.90 -22.89 6.83
C ARG A 7 -13.73 -22.50 5.93
N LEU A 8 -13.41 -21.21 5.88
CA LEU A 8 -12.12 -20.76 5.41
C LEU A 8 -11.06 -21.37 6.33
N SER A 9 -10.54 -22.51 5.94
CA SER A 9 -9.31 -23.02 6.55
C SER A 9 -8.19 -22.16 5.98
N LEU A 10 -7.55 -21.34 6.80
CA LEU A 10 -6.24 -20.82 6.48
C LEU A 10 -5.39 -22.02 6.04
N SER A 11 -4.99 -22.03 4.79
CA SER A 11 -4.18 -23.12 4.25
C SER A 11 -2.90 -23.12 5.08
N THR A 12 -2.48 -24.30 5.49
CA THR A 12 -1.20 -24.55 6.17
C THR A 12 -0.03 -23.90 5.42
N THR A 13 -0.17 -23.66 4.14
CA THR A 13 0.75 -22.96 3.27
C THR A 13 0.92 -21.48 3.65
N SER A 14 -0.16 -20.76 3.97
CA SER A 14 -0.07 -19.34 4.38
C SER A 14 0.67 -19.18 5.72
N THR A 15 0.46 -20.10 6.65
CA THR A 15 1.14 -20.09 7.95
C THR A 15 2.64 -20.39 7.81
N ILE A 16 3.02 -21.25 6.88
CA ILE A 16 4.43 -21.59 6.60
C ILE A 16 5.14 -20.42 5.91
N ILE A 17 4.48 -19.69 5.02
CA ILE A 17 5.05 -18.53 4.33
C ILE A 17 5.36 -17.41 5.33
N ILE A 18 4.48 -17.13 6.29
CA ILE A 18 4.73 -16.14 7.35
C ILE A 18 5.96 -16.51 8.18
N ILE A 19 6.14 -17.79 8.51
CA ILE A 19 7.31 -18.27 9.27
C ILE A 19 8.61 -18.14 8.46
N ILE A 20 8.57 -18.39 7.15
CA ILE A 20 9.74 -18.27 6.27
C ILE A 20 10.16 -16.82 6.09
N ILE A 21 9.23 -15.88 5.93
CA ILE A 21 9.52 -14.45 5.79
C ILE A 21 10.18 -13.91 7.07
N VAL A 22 9.72 -14.32 8.25
CA VAL A 22 10.33 -13.95 9.54
C VAL A 22 11.74 -14.52 9.68
N ALA A 23 11.98 -15.75 9.21
CA ALA A 23 13.29 -16.39 9.27
C ALA A 23 14.32 -15.73 8.34
N VAL A 24 13.92 -15.35 7.12
CA VAL A 24 14.81 -14.68 6.15
C VAL A 24 15.18 -13.27 6.62
N ALA A 25 14.26 -12.53 7.24
CA ALA A 25 14.54 -11.21 7.79
C ALA A 25 15.54 -11.27 8.97
N ALA A 26 15.49 -12.32 9.79
CA ALA A 26 16.44 -12.51 10.90
C ALA A 26 17.87 -12.83 10.41
N ILE A 27 18.02 -13.53 9.29
CA ILE A 27 19.34 -13.88 8.72
C ILE A 27 19.98 -12.66 8.04
N ALA A 28 19.19 -11.82 7.35
CA ALA A 28 19.70 -10.60 6.72
C ALA A 28 20.17 -9.54 7.74
N GLY A 29 19.53 -9.47 8.90
CA GLY A 29 19.91 -8.55 9.99
C GLY A 29 21.23 -8.90 10.67
N ALA A 30 21.63 -10.19 10.72
CA ALA A 30 22.85 -10.64 11.37
C ALA A 30 24.13 -10.41 10.53
N ALA A 31 24.02 -10.22 9.24
CA ALA A 31 25.17 -10.05 8.33
C ALA A 31 25.75 -8.62 8.31
N ILE A 32 25.08 -7.63 8.91
CA ILE A 32 25.50 -6.20 8.86
C ILE A 32 26.37 -5.79 10.04
N LEU A 33 26.55 -6.63 11.07
CA LEU A 33 27.31 -6.31 12.29
C LEU A 33 28.70 -6.96 12.37
N GLY A 34 29.35 -7.24 11.24
CA GLY A 34 30.76 -7.65 11.20
C GLY A 34 31.71 -6.48 11.48
N PRO A 35 32.81 -6.66 12.23
CA PRO A 35 33.72 -5.57 12.58
C PRO A 35 34.43 -5.04 11.34
N ARG A 36 34.26 -3.76 11.05
CA ARG A 36 34.96 -3.03 10.00
C ARG A 36 36.40 -2.77 10.44
N ALA A 37 37.38 -3.38 9.77
CA ALA A 37 38.77 -3.02 9.89
C ALA A 37 39.00 -1.62 9.30
N ALA A 38 39.70 -0.76 10.07
CA ALA A 38 40.03 0.60 9.64
C ALA A 38 41.14 0.57 8.58
N PRO A 39 41.08 1.36 7.52
CA PRO A 39 42.21 1.54 6.61
C PRO A 39 43.19 2.59 7.17
N HIS A 40 44.46 2.27 7.05
CA HIS A 40 45.59 3.15 7.41
C HIS A 40 45.57 4.41 6.53
N ALA A 41 45.68 5.57 7.21
CA ALA A 41 45.86 6.86 6.58
C ALA A 41 47.32 7.07 6.19
N SER A 42 47.58 7.33 4.89
CA SER A 42 48.88 7.88 4.44
C SER A 42 48.72 9.40 4.34
N THR A 43 49.48 10.08 5.17
CA THR A 43 49.62 11.54 5.21
C THR A 43 50.46 12.02 4.04
N THR A 44 49.90 12.88 3.17
CA THR A 44 50.69 13.77 2.32
C THR A 44 50.26 15.19 2.57
N SER A 45 51.18 15.96 3.15
CA SER A 45 51.08 17.39 3.43
C SER A 45 51.16 18.19 2.15
N SER A 46 50.17 19.01 1.87
CA SER A 46 50.29 20.16 0.96
C SER A 46 49.51 21.33 1.50
N GLN A 47 50.25 22.42 1.77
CA GLN A 47 49.82 23.66 2.36
C GLN A 47 48.94 24.44 1.39
N PRO A 48 47.76 24.96 1.76
CA PRO A 48 46.99 25.84 0.89
C PRO A 48 47.33 27.31 1.14
N THR A 49 47.57 28.00 0.05
CA THR A 49 47.72 29.43 -0.08
C THR A 49 46.40 30.16 0.26
N THR A 50 46.47 31.10 1.18
CA THR A 50 45.34 31.92 1.64
C THR A 50 44.99 32.97 0.55
N SER A 51 43.91 32.78 -0.14
CA SER A 51 43.27 33.83 -0.96
C SER A 51 42.03 34.37 -0.24
N SER A 52 42.09 35.64 0.17
CA SER A 52 40.98 36.32 0.82
C SER A 52 39.89 36.62 -0.20
N ILE A 53 38.75 35.91 -0.09
CA ILE A 53 37.54 36.21 -0.87
C ILE A 53 36.64 37.09 -0.01
N THR A 54 36.43 38.34 -0.47
CA THR A 54 35.46 39.28 0.10
C THR A 54 34.04 38.73 -0.23
N VAL A 55 33.33 38.22 0.75
CA VAL A 55 31.95 37.79 0.59
C VAL A 55 31.03 39.00 0.62
N THR A 56 30.57 39.41 -0.55
CA THR A 56 29.48 40.36 -0.65
C THR A 56 28.18 39.65 -0.25
N SER A 57 27.58 40.10 0.83
CA SER A 57 26.32 39.60 1.37
C SER A 57 25.18 39.91 0.37
N SER A 58 24.91 38.94 -0.51
CA SER A 58 23.70 38.94 -1.34
C SER A 58 22.55 38.34 -0.52
N SER A 59 21.55 39.17 -0.24
CA SER A 59 20.31 38.72 0.40
C SER A 59 19.65 37.63 -0.49
N ALA A 60 19.63 36.39 -0.01
CA ALA A 60 18.92 35.30 -0.65
C ALA A 60 17.43 35.68 -0.78
N PRO A 61 16.79 35.41 -1.93
CA PRO A 61 15.36 35.59 -2.06
C PRO A 61 14.67 34.65 -1.05
N ALA A 62 13.68 35.20 -0.34
CA ALA A 62 12.86 34.43 0.57
C ALA A 62 12.22 33.26 -0.23
N VAL A 63 12.64 32.05 0.08
CA VAL A 63 11.99 30.84 -0.43
C VAL A 63 10.58 30.89 0.14
N SER A 64 9.60 31.16 -0.73
CA SER A 64 8.20 30.97 -0.41
C SER A 64 8.02 29.49 -0.06
N THR A 65 7.93 29.18 1.22
CA THR A 65 7.50 27.88 1.69
C THR A 65 6.04 27.72 1.25
N THR A 66 5.83 27.16 0.06
CA THR A 66 4.52 26.64 -0.33
C THR A 66 4.17 25.61 0.73
N SER A 67 3.19 25.90 1.56
CA SER A 67 2.69 24.95 2.55
C SER A 67 2.25 23.71 1.79
N VAL A 68 2.97 22.59 1.99
CA VAL A 68 2.57 21.28 1.46
C VAL A 68 1.20 21.01 2.08
N GLN A 69 0.17 20.96 1.24
CA GLN A 69 -1.20 20.69 1.70
C GLN A 69 -1.26 19.22 2.04
N GLN A 70 -1.17 18.91 3.34
CA GLN A 70 -1.20 17.55 3.87
C GLN A 70 -2.61 16.99 3.71
N LEU A 71 -2.73 15.68 3.41
CA LEU A 71 -4.01 15.00 3.40
C LEU A 71 -4.64 15.01 4.79
N THR A 72 -5.82 15.63 4.89
CA THR A 72 -6.65 15.65 6.10
C THR A 72 -7.85 14.74 5.94
N LEU A 73 -8.47 14.35 7.04
CA LEU A 73 -9.69 13.53 6.99
C LEU A 73 -10.78 14.24 6.18
N SER A 74 -11.00 15.54 6.40
CA SER A 74 -12.01 16.31 5.66
C SER A 74 -11.71 16.41 4.16
N SER A 75 -10.45 16.48 3.75
CA SER A 75 -10.10 16.47 2.34
C SER A 75 -10.47 15.15 1.68
N ILE A 76 -10.24 14.02 2.36
CA ILE A 76 -10.61 12.67 1.88
C ILE A 76 -12.13 12.53 1.83
N GLU A 77 -12.84 13.02 2.84
CA GLU A 77 -14.31 12.99 2.89
C GLU A 77 -14.97 13.90 1.85
N SER A 78 -14.25 14.88 1.33
CA SER A 78 -14.73 15.74 0.25
C SER A 78 -14.70 15.06 -1.12
N LEU A 79 -14.00 13.94 -1.27
CA LEU A 79 -14.01 13.15 -2.50
C LEU A 79 -15.43 12.68 -2.82
N ASN A 80 -15.72 12.66 -4.11
CA ASN A 80 -16.97 12.07 -4.57
C ASN A 80 -17.06 10.62 -4.09
N SER A 81 -18.09 10.29 -3.30
CA SER A 81 -18.28 8.96 -2.74
C SER A 81 -18.35 7.83 -3.78
N SER A 82 -18.74 8.17 -5.03
CA SER A 82 -18.72 7.21 -6.13
C SER A 82 -17.29 6.85 -6.59
N TRP A 83 -16.29 7.66 -6.24
CA TRP A 83 -14.88 7.46 -6.58
C TRP A 83 -14.10 6.73 -5.51
N VAL A 84 -14.71 6.50 -4.37
CA VAL A 84 -14.04 5.91 -3.20
C VAL A 84 -14.47 4.45 -3.04
N ILE A 85 -13.49 3.57 -2.86
CA ILE A 85 -13.71 2.20 -2.39
C ILE A 85 -13.60 2.23 -0.88
N SER A 86 -14.66 1.87 -0.16
CA SER A 86 -14.73 1.96 1.29
C SER A 86 -15.29 0.69 1.91
N LEU A 87 -14.65 0.21 2.98
CA LEU A 87 -15.07 -0.95 3.76
C LEU A 87 -15.37 -0.52 5.19
N GLY A 88 -16.39 -1.15 5.78
CA GLY A 88 -16.79 -0.88 7.16
C GLY A 88 -17.75 0.29 7.32
N PRO A 89 -17.98 0.76 8.57
CA PRO A 89 -19.01 1.76 8.85
C PRO A 89 -18.59 3.16 8.34
N GLU A 90 -19.48 3.79 7.58
CA GLU A 90 -19.22 5.12 7.00
C GLU A 90 -18.94 6.20 8.03
N ASN A 91 -19.60 6.12 9.21
CA ASN A 91 -19.50 7.09 10.28
C ASN A 91 -18.44 6.74 11.35
N SER A 92 -17.47 5.87 11.02
CA SER A 92 -16.41 5.53 11.95
C SER A 92 -15.48 6.72 12.18
N SER A 93 -15.15 7.01 13.44
CA SER A 93 -14.08 7.95 13.79
C SER A 93 -12.69 7.40 13.56
N LYS A 94 -12.56 6.07 13.45
CA LYS A 94 -11.31 5.37 13.16
C LYS A 94 -11.28 5.08 11.65
N VAL A 95 -10.43 5.82 10.92
CA VAL A 95 -10.35 5.70 9.45
C VAL A 95 -8.93 5.34 9.05
N ILE A 96 -8.78 4.30 8.25
CA ILE A 96 -7.51 3.90 7.63
C ILE A 96 -7.63 4.18 6.14
N VAL A 97 -6.69 4.94 5.59
CA VAL A 97 -6.62 5.26 4.17
C VAL A 97 -5.42 4.56 3.56
N ILE A 98 -5.66 3.79 2.52
CA ILE A 98 -4.65 3.00 1.81
C ILE A 98 -4.56 3.55 0.38
N ILE A 99 -3.43 4.16 0.05
CA ILE A 99 -3.14 4.62 -1.30
C ILE A 99 -2.27 3.56 -1.96
N TYR A 100 -2.77 2.99 -3.04
CA TYR A 100 -2.20 1.78 -3.62
C TYR A 100 -2.22 1.80 -5.16
N ASP A 101 -1.42 0.92 -5.72
CA ASP A 101 -1.45 0.60 -7.15
C ASP A 101 -1.50 -0.92 -7.32
N PRO A 102 -2.44 -1.47 -8.10
CA PRO A 102 -2.58 -2.91 -8.28
C PRO A 102 -1.39 -3.58 -8.98
N GLU A 103 -0.55 -2.83 -9.69
CA GLU A 103 0.68 -3.34 -10.33
C GLU A 103 1.94 -3.14 -9.46
N CYS A 104 1.85 -2.45 -8.33
CA CYS A 104 3.02 -2.13 -7.52
C CYS A 104 3.53 -3.34 -6.73
N PRO A 105 4.79 -3.79 -6.93
CA PRO A 105 5.37 -4.91 -6.19
C PRO A 105 5.45 -4.65 -4.67
N TYR A 106 5.75 -3.42 -4.27
CA TYR A 106 5.81 -3.05 -2.85
C TYR A 106 4.42 -3.05 -2.20
N CYS A 107 3.38 -2.64 -2.94
CA CYS A 107 2.00 -2.78 -2.48
C CYS A 107 1.63 -4.26 -2.30
N SER A 108 2.07 -5.14 -3.21
CA SER A 108 1.77 -6.57 -3.08
C SER A 108 2.44 -7.19 -1.85
N LEU A 109 3.70 -6.86 -1.58
CA LEU A 109 4.42 -7.37 -0.41
C LEU A 109 3.78 -6.93 0.91
N GLU A 110 3.26 -5.72 1.00
CA GLU A 110 2.63 -5.20 2.20
C GLU A 110 1.16 -5.63 2.31
N LEU A 111 0.38 -5.39 1.26
CA LEU A 111 -1.07 -5.56 1.33
C LEU A 111 -1.50 -7.03 1.26
N ASN A 112 -0.81 -7.90 0.51
CA ASN A 112 -1.11 -9.33 0.53
C ASN A 112 -1.09 -9.93 1.95
N ALA A 113 -0.18 -9.46 2.80
CA ALA A 113 -0.11 -9.92 4.18
C ALA A 113 -1.06 -9.18 5.13
N THR A 114 -1.49 -7.95 4.80
CA THR A 114 -2.28 -7.11 5.70
C THR A 114 -3.75 -6.94 5.29
N LEU A 115 -4.15 -7.34 4.07
CA LEU A 115 -5.57 -7.33 3.66
C LEU A 115 -6.48 -8.10 4.63
N PRO A 116 -6.10 -9.26 5.19
CA PRO A 116 -6.92 -9.95 6.19
C PRO A 116 -7.17 -9.11 7.46
N PHE A 117 -6.18 -8.32 7.90
CA PHE A 117 -6.34 -7.38 9.01
C PHE A 117 -7.33 -6.26 8.67
N PHE A 118 -7.18 -5.61 7.49
CA PHE A 118 -8.10 -4.55 7.06
C PHE A 118 -9.53 -5.07 6.90
N TYR A 119 -9.68 -6.27 6.35
CA TYR A 119 -10.97 -6.96 6.26
C TYR A 119 -11.58 -7.22 7.66
N TYR A 120 -10.77 -7.70 8.59
CA TYR A 120 -11.20 -8.00 9.95
C TYR A 120 -11.71 -6.75 10.68
N VAL A 121 -10.92 -5.67 10.71
CA VAL A 121 -11.28 -4.46 11.46
C VAL A 121 -12.43 -3.68 10.82
N SER A 122 -12.65 -3.82 9.52
CA SER A 122 -13.71 -3.11 8.80
C SER A 122 -15.00 -3.92 8.68
N LEU A 123 -14.95 -5.11 8.06
CA LEU A 123 -16.15 -5.86 7.71
C LEU A 123 -16.57 -6.87 8.77
N ASN A 124 -15.63 -7.50 9.50
CA ASN A 124 -15.98 -8.49 10.50
C ASN A 124 -16.36 -7.87 11.84
N THR A 125 -15.62 -6.83 12.27
CA THR A 125 -15.80 -6.25 13.62
C THR A 125 -16.30 -4.82 13.59
N SER A 126 -16.35 -4.18 12.44
CA SER A 126 -16.82 -2.80 12.26
C SER A 126 -16.13 -1.77 13.17
N GLN A 127 -14.86 -2.01 13.51
CA GLN A 127 -14.08 -1.14 14.39
C GLN A 127 -13.52 0.09 13.66
N ALA A 128 -13.24 -0.04 12.37
CA ALA A 128 -12.67 1.03 11.56
C ALA A 128 -13.32 1.06 10.17
N ARG A 129 -13.30 2.23 9.56
CA ARG A 129 -13.52 2.40 8.13
C ARG A 129 -12.19 2.30 7.40
N VAL A 130 -12.11 1.48 6.36
CA VAL A 130 -10.92 1.36 5.51
C VAL A 130 -11.24 1.90 4.12
N VAL A 131 -10.48 2.90 3.68
CA VAL A 131 -10.66 3.61 2.41
C VAL A 131 -9.50 3.27 1.49
N PHE A 132 -9.79 2.81 0.29
CA PHE A 132 -8.80 2.53 -0.74
C PHE A 132 -8.85 3.60 -1.82
N LEU A 133 -7.70 4.23 -2.07
CA LEU A 133 -7.50 5.25 -3.10
C LEU A 133 -6.45 4.76 -4.10
N GLY A 134 -6.88 4.48 -5.33
CA GLY A 134 -5.99 4.01 -6.39
C GLY A 134 -5.13 5.13 -6.96
N LEU A 135 -3.82 4.96 -7.00
CA LEU A 135 -2.87 5.86 -7.67
C LEU A 135 -2.15 5.10 -8.78
N PRO A 136 -2.54 5.26 -10.05
CA PRO A 136 -1.97 4.52 -11.16
C PRO A 136 -0.57 5.06 -11.52
N ILE A 137 0.47 4.30 -11.21
CA ILE A 137 1.87 4.68 -11.53
C ILE A 137 2.57 3.70 -12.45
N HIS A 138 1.92 2.58 -12.83
CA HIS A 138 2.44 1.59 -13.75
C HIS A 138 1.59 1.49 -15.03
N GLN A 139 2.03 0.65 -15.96
CA GLN A 139 1.52 0.63 -17.34
C GLN A 139 0.03 0.25 -17.47
N TYR A 140 -0.42 -0.74 -16.70
CA TYR A 140 -1.81 -1.26 -16.77
C TYR A 140 -2.66 -0.83 -15.58
N SER A 141 -2.11 -0.02 -14.67
CA SER A 141 -2.75 0.33 -13.40
C SER A 141 -4.11 1.00 -13.56
N VAL A 142 -4.26 1.88 -14.58
CA VAL A 142 -5.54 2.53 -14.86
C VAL A 142 -6.62 1.50 -15.13
N GLN A 143 -6.37 0.58 -16.07
CA GLN A 143 -7.35 -0.45 -16.46
C GLN A 143 -7.61 -1.43 -15.31
N MET A 144 -6.58 -1.79 -14.55
CA MET A 144 -6.75 -2.66 -13.39
C MET A 144 -7.57 -2.01 -12.29
N LEU A 145 -7.38 -0.71 -12.04
CA LEU A 145 -8.21 0.06 -11.11
C LEU A 145 -9.66 0.12 -11.59
N GLU A 146 -9.92 0.33 -12.89
CA GLU A 146 -11.28 0.32 -13.44
C GLU A 146 -11.98 -1.02 -13.17
N ILE A 147 -11.29 -2.16 -13.36
CA ILE A 147 -11.80 -3.50 -13.06
C ILE A 147 -12.12 -3.64 -11.57
N LEU A 148 -11.21 -3.21 -10.69
CA LEU A 148 -11.43 -3.24 -9.24
C LEU A 148 -12.62 -2.39 -8.80
N TYR A 149 -12.80 -1.20 -9.40
CA TYR A 149 -14.00 -0.38 -9.19
C TYR A 149 -15.27 -1.07 -9.67
N GLU A 150 -15.25 -1.71 -10.83
CA GLU A 150 -16.39 -2.46 -11.36
C GLU A 150 -16.79 -3.59 -10.41
N VAL A 151 -15.82 -4.41 -9.97
CA VAL A 151 -16.07 -5.49 -9.01
C VAL A 151 -16.61 -4.93 -7.68
N TYR A 152 -16.05 -3.86 -7.17
CA TYR A 152 -16.57 -3.22 -5.96
C TYR A 152 -18.02 -2.76 -6.11
N LYS A 153 -18.36 -2.14 -7.23
CA LYS A 153 -19.73 -1.60 -7.47
C LYS A 153 -20.76 -2.67 -7.74
N LEU A 154 -20.41 -3.76 -8.45
CA LEU A 154 -21.33 -4.82 -8.80
C LEU A 154 -21.46 -5.89 -7.70
N TYR A 155 -20.38 -6.21 -7.01
CA TYR A 155 -20.30 -7.34 -6.08
C TYR A 155 -19.99 -6.95 -4.64
N GLY A 156 -19.67 -5.69 -4.42
CA GLY A 156 -19.47 -5.12 -3.08
C GLY A 156 -18.03 -5.24 -2.53
N PRO A 157 -17.83 -4.75 -1.29
CA PRO A 157 -16.51 -4.57 -0.70
C PRO A 157 -15.76 -5.89 -0.48
N LYS A 158 -16.47 -6.98 -0.20
CA LYS A 158 -15.85 -8.29 -0.01
C LYS A 158 -15.22 -8.80 -1.32
N ALA A 159 -15.93 -8.70 -2.43
CA ALA A 159 -15.45 -9.10 -3.75
C ALA A 159 -14.22 -8.29 -4.19
N PHE A 160 -14.21 -6.99 -3.90
CA PHE A 160 -13.05 -6.14 -4.12
C PHE A 160 -11.82 -6.67 -3.36
N VAL A 161 -11.96 -6.98 -2.07
CA VAL A 161 -10.84 -7.51 -1.27
C VAL A 161 -10.38 -8.86 -1.80
N GLU A 162 -11.29 -9.77 -2.15
CA GLU A 162 -10.96 -11.09 -2.70
C GLU A 162 -10.17 -10.98 -4.01
N LEU A 163 -10.57 -10.09 -4.92
CA LEU A 163 -9.86 -9.90 -6.18
C LEU A 163 -8.50 -9.22 -5.98
N LEU A 164 -8.43 -8.21 -5.11
CA LEU A 164 -7.18 -7.52 -4.81
C LEU A 164 -6.16 -8.46 -4.13
N ASP A 165 -6.62 -9.29 -3.20
CA ASP A 165 -5.81 -10.30 -2.52
C ASP A 165 -5.25 -11.32 -3.52
N PHE A 166 -6.09 -11.81 -4.44
CA PHE A 166 -5.68 -12.74 -5.49
C PHE A 166 -4.61 -12.12 -6.41
N ASN A 167 -4.83 -10.88 -6.84
CA ASN A 167 -3.86 -10.14 -7.64
C ASN A 167 -2.51 -9.97 -6.91
N TYR A 168 -2.52 -9.58 -5.65
CA TYR A 168 -1.28 -9.39 -4.89
C TYR A 168 -0.59 -10.70 -4.53
N ALA A 169 -1.32 -11.78 -4.28
CA ALA A 169 -0.73 -13.11 -4.14
C ALA A 169 0.05 -13.53 -5.41
N TYR A 170 -0.46 -13.15 -6.58
CA TYR A 170 0.21 -13.40 -7.85
C TYR A 170 1.52 -12.62 -7.98
N TYR A 171 1.53 -11.33 -7.63
CA TYR A 171 2.77 -10.52 -7.60
C TYR A 171 3.77 -11.04 -6.59
N THR A 172 3.33 -11.41 -5.39
CA THR A 172 4.21 -11.98 -4.36
C THR A 172 4.87 -13.27 -4.85
N ARG A 173 4.11 -14.14 -5.52
CA ARG A 173 4.66 -15.34 -6.16
C ARG A 173 5.70 -14.98 -7.22
N ASN A 174 5.47 -13.98 -8.05
CA ASN A 174 6.44 -13.56 -9.05
C ASN A 174 7.75 -13.08 -8.42
N ILE A 175 7.70 -12.39 -7.29
CA ILE A 175 8.89 -11.97 -6.54
C ILE A 175 9.66 -13.20 -6.05
N GLU A 176 8.98 -14.20 -5.52
CA GLU A 176 9.60 -15.47 -5.10
C GLU A 176 10.26 -16.20 -6.27
N LEU A 177 9.59 -16.29 -7.43
CA LEU A 177 10.15 -16.89 -8.63
C LEU A 177 11.40 -16.15 -9.12
N TYR A 178 11.38 -14.81 -9.07
CA TYR A 178 12.54 -14.01 -9.42
C TYR A 178 13.72 -14.26 -8.48
N LEU A 179 13.49 -14.28 -7.18
CA LEU A 179 14.51 -14.55 -6.16
C LEU A 179 15.11 -15.96 -6.28
N ASN A 180 14.31 -16.93 -6.74
CA ASN A 180 14.74 -18.31 -6.97
C ASN A 180 15.37 -18.51 -8.37
N HIS A 181 15.58 -17.45 -9.15
CA HIS A 181 16.07 -17.51 -10.53
C HIS A 181 15.18 -18.29 -11.51
N GLU A 182 13.90 -18.45 -11.19
CA GLU A 182 12.90 -19.12 -12.03
C GLU A 182 12.19 -18.13 -12.97
N VAL A 183 12.95 -17.23 -13.58
CA VAL A 183 12.46 -16.09 -14.37
C VAL A 183 11.62 -16.49 -15.60
N ASN A 184 11.77 -17.71 -16.10
CA ASN A 184 10.97 -18.25 -17.20
C ASN A 184 9.53 -18.59 -16.80
N GLN A 185 9.21 -18.58 -15.50
CA GLN A 185 7.87 -18.81 -14.97
C GLN A 185 7.17 -17.50 -14.56
N LEU A 186 7.85 -16.36 -14.71
CA LEU A 186 7.25 -15.07 -14.38
C LEU A 186 6.12 -14.74 -15.36
N VAL A 187 4.97 -14.40 -14.81
CA VAL A 187 3.83 -13.86 -15.57
C VAL A 187 3.45 -12.53 -14.93
N MET A 188 3.73 -11.44 -15.60
CA MET A 188 3.35 -10.13 -15.10
C MET A 188 1.84 -9.95 -15.20
N PRO A 189 1.16 -9.69 -14.08
CA PRO A 189 -0.25 -9.37 -14.12
C PRO A 189 -0.53 -8.14 -14.99
N THR A 190 -1.60 -8.24 -15.75
CA THR A 190 -2.13 -7.18 -16.61
C THR A 190 -3.62 -7.03 -16.34
N ASN A 191 -4.26 -6.07 -16.98
CA ASN A 191 -5.72 -5.99 -16.93
C ASN A 191 -6.40 -7.27 -17.44
N TYR A 192 -5.80 -8.00 -18.41
CA TYR A 192 -6.36 -9.27 -18.89
C TYR A 192 -6.28 -10.38 -17.85
N THR A 193 -5.13 -10.53 -17.19
CA THR A 193 -4.98 -11.51 -16.10
C THR A 193 -5.87 -11.19 -14.91
N LEU A 194 -6.12 -9.90 -14.62
CA LEU A 194 -7.05 -9.51 -13.57
C LEU A 194 -8.50 -9.85 -13.91
N ILE A 195 -8.89 -9.76 -15.19
CA ILE A 195 -10.20 -10.23 -15.67
C ILE A 195 -10.32 -11.75 -15.50
N GLU A 196 -9.30 -12.51 -15.89
CA GLU A 196 -9.28 -13.97 -15.68
C GLU A 196 -9.41 -14.34 -14.21
N MET A 197 -8.71 -13.63 -13.31
CA MET A 197 -8.84 -13.80 -11.86
C MET A 197 -10.25 -13.47 -11.36
N ALA A 198 -10.88 -12.42 -11.90
CA ALA A 198 -12.26 -12.08 -11.56
C ALA A 198 -13.22 -13.18 -12.00
N ASP A 199 -13.06 -13.72 -13.21
CA ASP A 199 -13.86 -14.83 -13.72
C ASP A 199 -13.69 -16.10 -12.88
N GLU A 200 -12.47 -16.43 -12.45
CA GLU A 200 -12.21 -17.57 -11.54
C GLU A 200 -12.91 -17.42 -10.20
N LEU A 201 -13.06 -16.18 -9.71
CA LEU A 201 -13.80 -15.86 -8.48
C LEU A 201 -15.32 -15.77 -8.72
N GLY A 202 -15.78 -15.90 -9.97
CA GLY A 202 -17.19 -15.80 -10.34
C GLY A 202 -17.69 -14.36 -10.50
N PHE A 203 -16.81 -13.40 -10.68
CA PHE A 203 -17.14 -12.00 -10.94
C PHE A 203 -17.11 -11.74 -12.45
N ASN A 204 -18.28 -11.53 -13.03
CA ASN A 204 -18.40 -11.21 -14.45
C ASN A 204 -18.12 -9.71 -14.65
N VAL A 205 -16.95 -9.39 -15.19
CA VAL A 205 -16.52 -8.01 -15.50
C VAL A 205 -16.46 -7.79 -17.01
N THR A 206 -16.60 -6.55 -17.42
CA THR A 206 -16.55 -6.22 -18.85
C THR A 206 -15.12 -6.31 -19.36
N GLN A 207 -14.90 -7.09 -20.43
CA GLN A 207 -13.57 -7.40 -21.00
C GLN A 207 -12.79 -6.19 -21.54
N GLN A 208 -13.43 -5.09 -21.75
CA GLN A 208 -12.76 -3.84 -22.07
C GLN A 208 -13.18 -2.90 -20.98
N GLY A 209 -12.26 -2.49 -20.13
CA GLY A 209 -12.53 -1.44 -19.19
C GLY A 209 -13.46 -0.43 -19.87
N SER A 210 -14.70 -0.40 -19.45
CA SER A 210 -15.76 0.32 -20.17
C SER A 210 -15.59 1.81 -20.01
N ASN A 211 -14.43 2.36 -19.88
CA ASN A 211 -14.15 3.77 -19.52
C ASN A 211 -15.16 4.36 -18.50
N ALA A 212 -16.08 3.53 -18.02
CA ALA A 212 -17.14 3.93 -17.10
C ALA A 212 -16.58 4.36 -15.75
N TRP A 213 -15.49 3.73 -15.34
CA TRP A 213 -14.84 4.01 -14.07
C TRP A 213 -13.59 4.90 -14.19
N TYR A 214 -13.17 5.21 -15.43
CA TYR A 214 -12.06 6.14 -15.69
C TYR A 214 -12.21 7.49 -14.96
N PRO A 215 -13.40 8.13 -14.94
CA PRO A 215 -13.56 9.38 -14.18
C PRO A 215 -13.28 9.23 -12.68
N ALA A 216 -13.57 8.05 -12.10
CA ALA A 216 -13.24 7.77 -10.69
C ALA A 216 -11.73 7.64 -10.50
N VAL A 217 -11.05 6.86 -11.35
CA VAL A 217 -9.59 6.69 -11.31
C VAL A 217 -8.88 8.03 -11.50
N ALA A 218 -9.21 8.78 -12.55
CA ALA A 218 -8.61 10.07 -12.85
C ALA A 218 -8.91 11.14 -11.78
N GLY A 219 -10.10 11.09 -11.18
CA GLY A 219 -10.50 12.00 -10.11
C GLY A 219 -9.70 11.76 -8.84
N VAL A 220 -9.51 10.49 -8.44
CA VAL A 220 -8.69 10.12 -7.28
C VAL A 220 -7.23 10.44 -7.53
N GLU A 221 -6.68 10.11 -8.70
CA GLU A 221 -5.31 10.46 -9.08
C GLU A 221 -5.07 11.97 -8.98
N SER A 222 -5.92 12.78 -9.62
CA SER A 222 -5.82 14.25 -9.59
C SER A 222 -5.89 14.79 -8.17
N PHE A 223 -6.76 14.24 -7.33
CA PHE A 223 -6.88 14.61 -5.93
C PHE A 223 -5.58 14.29 -5.18
N LEU A 224 -5.03 13.09 -5.29
CA LEU A 224 -3.81 12.69 -4.62
C LEU A 224 -2.61 13.54 -5.03
N LEU A 225 -2.43 13.77 -6.34
CA LEU A 225 -1.36 14.60 -6.87
C LEU A 225 -1.48 16.07 -6.41
N SER A 226 -2.71 16.61 -6.30
CA SER A 226 -2.92 17.98 -5.77
C SER A 226 -2.54 18.12 -4.29
N HIS A 227 -2.51 17.01 -3.55
CA HIS A 227 -2.05 16.94 -2.15
C HIS A 227 -0.60 16.44 -2.03
N ASN A 228 0.16 16.44 -3.12
CA ASN A 228 1.56 15.99 -3.19
C ASN A 228 1.77 14.51 -2.79
N VAL A 229 0.76 13.67 -2.97
CA VAL A 229 0.90 12.22 -2.81
C VAL A 229 1.20 11.61 -4.17
N SER A 230 2.41 11.07 -4.31
CA SER A 230 2.92 10.50 -5.57
C SER A 230 3.62 9.15 -5.38
N ALA A 231 3.51 8.55 -4.21
CA ALA A 231 4.15 7.28 -3.88
C ALA A 231 3.16 6.26 -3.34
N VAL A 232 3.41 4.98 -3.64
CA VAL A 232 2.63 3.83 -3.16
C VAL A 232 3.58 2.73 -2.68
N PRO A 233 3.20 1.93 -1.67
CA PRO A 233 2.04 2.14 -0.83
C PRO A 233 2.19 3.39 0.04
N THR A 234 1.07 4.07 0.34
CA THR A 234 1.02 5.13 1.36
C THR A 234 -0.18 4.84 2.25
N ILE A 235 0.04 4.82 3.56
CA ILE A 235 -1.02 4.52 4.54
C ILE A 235 -1.13 5.64 5.55
N LEU A 236 -2.36 6.08 5.77
CA LEU A 236 -2.70 7.06 6.80
C LEU A 236 -3.75 6.47 7.74
N ALA A 237 -3.72 6.88 9.00
CA ALA A 237 -4.79 6.54 9.93
C ALA A 237 -5.23 7.78 10.73
N PHE A 238 -6.54 7.87 10.96
CA PHE A 238 -7.18 8.96 11.67
C PHE A 238 -8.01 8.39 12.83
N ASN A 239 -7.98 9.05 13.98
CA ASN A 239 -8.74 8.68 15.17
C ASN A 239 -9.60 9.87 15.62
N GLY A 240 -10.57 10.26 14.79
CA GLY A 240 -11.45 11.39 15.03
C GLY A 240 -10.81 12.78 14.87
N SER A 241 -9.52 12.84 14.53
CA SER A 241 -8.78 14.07 14.25
C SER A 241 -8.74 14.38 12.75
N GLN A 242 -8.49 15.65 12.39
CA GLN A 242 -8.27 16.02 11.00
C GLN A 242 -6.89 15.60 10.50
N GLU A 243 -5.88 15.64 11.37
CA GLU A 243 -4.52 15.20 11.08
C GLU A 243 -4.39 13.71 11.35
N PRO A 244 -3.61 12.98 10.51
CA PRO A 244 -3.37 11.57 10.71
C PRO A 244 -2.58 11.31 12.01
N VAL A 245 -3.02 10.31 12.78
CA VAL A 245 -2.29 9.80 13.96
C VAL A 245 -1.19 8.79 13.56
N TYR A 246 -1.23 8.34 12.31
CA TYR A 246 -0.23 7.49 11.69
C TYR A 246 -0.09 7.85 10.20
N TYR A 247 1.16 7.90 9.71
CA TYR A 247 1.48 8.18 8.32
C TYR A 247 2.74 7.41 7.90
N GLN A 248 2.63 6.66 6.80
CA GLN A 248 3.71 5.87 6.23
C GLN A 248 3.73 6.05 4.72
N VAL A 249 4.92 6.15 4.14
CA VAL A 249 5.18 6.17 2.70
C VAL A 249 6.20 5.10 2.34
N GLY A 250 5.90 4.31 1.34
CA GLY A 250 6.70 3.16 0.94
C GLY A 250 6.42 1.93 1.79
N LEU A 251 7.13 0.84 1.49
CA LEU A 251 6.95 -0.46 2.15
C LEU A 251 7.31 -0.41 3.63
N GLU A 252 6.39 -0.84 4.48
CA GLU A 252 6.66 -1.22 5.87
C GLU A 252 6.47 -2.74 6.04
N GLN A 253 7.17 -3.32 7.01
CA GLN A 253 6.94 -4.73 7.31
C GLN A 253 5.52 -4.93 7.88
N PRO A 254 4.74 -5.89 7.38
CA PRO A 254 3.34 -6.09 7.76
C PRO A 254 3.08 -6.16 9.27
N VAL A 255 4.00 -6.79 10.02
CA VAL A 255 3.87 -6.90 11.48
C VAL A 255 3.95 -5.55 12.19
N TYR A 256 4.81 -4.64 11.72
CA TYR A 256 4.93 -3.29 12.30
C TYR A 256 3.76 -2.41 11.88
N LEU A 257 3.35 -2.48 10.61
CA LEU A 257 2.18 -1.76 10.14
C LEU A 257 0.93 -2.12 10.96
N VAL A 258 0.63 -3.41 11.10
CA VAL A 258 -0.53 -3.90 11.86
C VAL A 258 -0.42 -3.51 13.33
N GLY A 259 0.78 -3.63 13.95
CA GLY A 259 1.02 -3.22 15.33
C GLY A 259 0.78 -1.73 15.54
N ASN A 260 1.37 -0.89 14.69
CA ASN A 260 1.21 0.56 14.74
C ASN A 260 -0.25 0.99 14.58
N LEU A 261 -0.97 0.44 13.60
CA LEU A 261 -2.38 0.75 13.38
C LEU A 261 -3.26 0.31 14.55
N THR A 262 -2.98 -0.88 15.10
CA THR A 262 -3.69 -1.41 16.27
C THR A 262 -3.54 -0.49 17.47
N GLU A 263 -2.32 -0.06 17.78
CA GLU A 263 -2.02 0.85 18.88
C GLU A 263 -2.62 2.25 18.65
N ARG A 264 -2.35 2.87 17.50
CA ARG A 264 -2.75 4.25 17.21
C ARG A 264 -4.26 4.45 17.12
N LEU A 265 -4.96 3.41 16.69
CA LEU A 265 -6.42 3.44 16.56
C LEU A 265 -7.13 2.72 17.70
N ASP A 266 -6.43 2.20 18.69
CA ASP A 266 -7.01 1.41 19.78
C ASP A 266 -7.98 0.34 19.22
N LEU A 267 -7.44 -0.55 18.37
CA LEU A 267 -8.21 -1.63 17.75
C LEU A 267 -8.10 -2.91 18.58
N ASN A 268 -9.17 -3.63 18.70
CA ASN A 268 -9.16 -4.94 19.37
C ASN A 268 -8.93 -6.04 18.34
N VAL A 269 -7.69 -6.52 18.27
CA VAL A 269 -7.28 -7.59 17.35
C VAL A 269 -6.78 -8.79 18.15
N PRO A 270 -7.47 -9.94 18.13
CA PRO A 270 -7.06 -11.12 18.89
C PRO A 270 -5.64 -11.56 18.54
N GLY A 271 -4.80 -11.75 19.55
CA GLY A 271 -3.42 -12.22 19.37
C GLY A 271 -2.38 -11.11 19.12
N LEU A 272 -2.80 -9.82 19.12
CA LEU A 272 -1.92 -8.67 19.03
C LEU A 272 -1.95 -7.79 20.31
N SER A 273 -2.73 -8.20 21.33
CA SER A 273 -2.82 -7.54 22.64
C SER A 273 -1.85 -8.14 23.66
#